data_b6b7ee4058a52380f06a75a98748959a
#
_entry.id   b6b7ee4058a52380f06a75a98748959a
#
_cell.length_a   1.000
_cell.length_b   1.000
_cell.length_c   1.000
_cell.angle_alpha   90.00
_cell.angle_beta   90.00
_cell.angle_gamma   90.00
#
_symmetry.space_group_name_H-M   'P 1'
#
loop_
_entity.id
_entity.type
_entity.pdbx_description
1 polymer ?
#
loop_
_entity_poly.entity_id
_entity_poly.type
_entity_poly.pdbx_seq_one_letter_code
_entity_poly.pdbx_strand_id
1 'polypeptide(L)'
;LEDGADVDRMLVVTFTRAAASDMRAKLSKKLGERAAAGDARCREQTLRLERASITTLHAFCADFLRTHFEAAGVDPAFRVLDDAIARQLLDEALDEALEAAYEAGGEELLRLDYGRGPKDVRALTEALVKVLEERPEPEKWLAEACGCGPERLALWAGELTRGAKRDVAKARTSLLQARALPGCPPHYAAAIEKDLAMLDELAAIDEYDPLARAMAEVRFARAAGGRKSEPVDEGALETVKRLRESAKDALKKAALMDHPAAQAFADMRALEPELRTLGALAMDASRRFEEKKAEQSGLTYADLERRALDALR
;
A
#
# COMPACT_ATOMS: atom_id res chain seq x y z
N LEU A 1 -17.10 -29.92 -4.81
CA LEU A 1 -18.16 -30.79 -5.36
C LEU A 1 -18.23 -32.16 -4.66
N GLU A 2 -17.09 -32.72 -4.27
CA GLU A 2 -17.04 -33.99 -3.50
C GLU A 2 -17.63 -33.83 -2.10
N ASP A 3 -17.51 -32.64 -1.49
CA ASP A 3 -18.11 -32.29 -0.18
C ASP A 3 -19.59 -31.91 -0.24
N GLY A 4 -20.29 -32.15 -1.35
CA GLY A 4 -21.71 -31.90 -1.50
C GLY A 4 -22.11 -30.52 -1.97
N ALA A 5 -21.16 -29.58 -2.22
CA ALA A 5 -21.47 -28.27 -2.78
C ALA A 5 -21.89 -28.36 -4.26
N ASP A 6 -22.82 -27.51 -4.67
CA ASP A 6 -23.24 -27.38 -6.07
C ASP A 6 -22.41 -26.31 -6.79
N VAL A 7 -22.06 -26.56 -8.05
CA VAL A 7 -21.19 -25.69 -8.83
C VAL A 7 -21.80 -24.29 -9.07
N ASP A 8 -23.09 -24.17 -9.15
CA ASP A 8 -23.83 -22.91 -9.28
C ASP A 8 -23.94 -22.09 -7.99
N ARG A 9 -23.54 -22.70 -6.86
CA ARG A 9 -23.42 -22.01 -5.55
C ARG A 9 -21.98 -21.60 -5.20
N MET A 10 -21.05 -21.80 -6.14
CA MET A 10 -19.63 -21.47 -5.97
C MET A 10 -19.29 -20.24 -6.80
N LEU A 11 -18.53 -19.33 -6.21
CA LEU A 11 -17.88 -18.23 -6.90
C LEU A 11 -16.42 -18.61 -7.14
N VAL A 12 -16.01 -18.67 -8.41
CA VAL A 12 -14.63 -18.94 -8.81
C VAL A 12 -14.13 -17.74 -9.60
N VAL A 13 -13.17 -17.01 -9.03
CA VAL A 13 -12.63 -15.81 -9.64
C VAL A 13 -11.20 -16.04 -10.16
N THR A 14 -10.90 -15.40 -11.28
CA THR A 14 -9.58 -15.39 -11.91
C THR A 14 -9.21 -13.97 -12.31
N PHE A 15 -7.93 -13.75 -12.62
CA PHE A 15 -7.45 -12.43 -13.06
C PHE A 15 -7.80 -12.10 -14.51
N THR A 16 -7.97 -13.13 -15.36
CA THR A 16 -8.22 -12.91 -16.79
C THR A 16 -9.44 -13.68 -17.27
N ARG A 17 -10.16 -13.14 -18.26
CA ARG A 17 -11.28 -13.82 -18.93
C ARG A 17 -10.85 -15.13 -19.57
N ALA A 18 -9.64 -15.20 -20.15
CA ALA A 18 -9.08 -16.41 -20.73
C ALA A 18 -8.92 -17.51 -19.68
N ALA A 19 -8.35 -17.20 -18.52
CA ALA A 19 -8.19 -18.16 -17.42
C ALA A 19 -9.55 -18.65 -16.89
N ALA A 20 -10.56 -17.79 -16.80
CA ALA A 20 -11.91 -18.19 -16.41
C ALA A 20 -12.54 -19.14 -17.43
N SER A 21 -12.39 -18.85 -18.74
CA SER A 21 -12.85 -19.71 -19.83
C SER A 21 -12.15 -21.08 -19.80
N ASP A 22 -10.83 -21.10 -19.66
CA ASP A 22 -10.04 -22.34 -19.56
C ASP A 22 -10.45 -23.19 -18.35
N MET A 23 -10.69 -22.53 -17.20
CA MET A 23 -11.13 -23.22 -15.99
C MET A 23 -12.52 -23.83 -16.18
N ARG A 24 -13.46 -23.07 -16.79
CA ARG A 24 -14.81 -23.58 -17.15
C ARG A 24 -14.72 -24.78 -18.09
N ALA A 25 -13.89 -24.69 -19.14
CA ALA A 25 -13.68 -25.79 -20.10
C ALA A 25 -13.10 -27.04 -19.42
N LYS A 26 -12.08 -26.89 -18.58
CA LYS A 26 -11.48 -28.01 -17.82
C LYS A 26 -12.47 -28.67 -16.87
N LEU A 27 -13.29 -27.86 -16.18
CA LEU A 27 -14.31 -28.38 -15.26
C LEU A 27 -15.40 -29.09 -16.03
N SER A 28 -15.90 -28.52 -17.13
CA SER A 28 -16.89 -29.16 -18.03
C SER A 28 -16.40 -30.52 -18.55
N LYS A 29 -15.14 -30.56 -19.02
CA LYS A 29 -14.54 -31.81 -19.50
C LYS A 29 -14.48 -32.87 -18.39
N LYS A 30 -14.00 -32.55 -17.21
CA LYS A 30 -13.90 -33.50 -16.09
C LYS A 30 -15.25 -33.97 -15.58
N LEU A 31 -16.23 -33.07 -15.48
CA LEU A 31 -17.61 -33.44 -15.10
C LEU A 31 -18.23 -34.33 -16.15
N GLY A 32 -18.04 -34.05 -17.45
CA GLY A 32 -18.52 -34.86 -18.55
C GLY A 32 -17.92 -36.27 -18.56
N GLU A 33 -16.62 -36.41 -18.32
CA GLU A 33 -15.95 -37.71 -18.24
C GLU A 33 -16.50 -38.58 -17.08
N ARG A 34 -16.70 -37.98 -15.89
CA ARG A 34 -17.29 -38.69 -14.73
C ARG A 34 -18.79 -39.02 -14.95
N ALA A 35 -19.53 -38.12 -15.55
CA ALA A 35 -20.93 -38.33 -15.91
C ALA A 35 -21.09 -39.51 -16.91
N ALA A 36 -20.19 -39.61 -17.90
CA ALA A 36 -20.15 -40.73 -18.86
C ALA A 36 -19.77 -42.06 -18.17
N ALA A 37 -18.97 -42.01 -17.09
CA ALA A 37 -18.65 -43.19 -16.27
C ALA A 37 -19.77 -43.60 -15.30
N GLY A 38 -20.95 -42.95 -15.36
CA GLY A 38 -22.14 -43.32 -14.58
C GLY A 38 -22.36 -42.48 -13.30
N ASP A 39 -21.53 -41.45 -13.03
CA ASP A 39 -21.71 -40.57 -11.89
C ASP A 39 -22.92 -39.64 -12.12
N ALA A 40 -24.04 -39.94 -11.47
CA ALA A 40 -25.29 -39.18 -11.60
C ALA A 40 -25.15 -37.74 -11.08
N ARG A 41 -24.36 -37.54 -10.02
CA ARG A 41 -24.10 -36.19 -9.46
C ARG A 41 -23.29 -35.33 -10.44
N CYS A 42 -22.25 -35.88 -11.06
CA CYS A 42 -21.49 -35.16 -12.07
C CYS A 42 -22.35 -34.80 -13.31
N ARG A 43 -23.33 -35.65 -13.67
CA ARG A 43 -24.29 -35.31 -14.73
C ARG A 43 -25.15 -34.10 -14.34
N GLU A 44 -25.67 -34.06 -13.15
CA GLU A 44 -26.42 -32.91 -12.64
C GLU A 44 -25.55 -31.63 -12.59
N GLN A 45 -24.32 -31.74 -12.08
CA GLN A 45 -23.40 -30.62 -12.00
C GLN A 45 -23.00 -30.06 -13.38
N THR A 46 -22.95 -30.91 -14.41
CA THR A 46 -22.71 -30.48 -15.80
C THR A 46 -23.84 -29.55 -16.30
N LEU A 47 -25.08 -29.83 -15.96
CA LEU A 47 -26.21 -28.97 -16.31
C LEU A 47 -26.20 -27.65 -15.53
N ARG A 48 -25.76 -27.67 -14.30
CA ARG A 48 -25.65 -26.47 -13.45
C ARG A 48 -24.43 -25.57 -13.79
N LEU A 49 -23.43 -26.11 -14.52
CA LEU A 49 -22.21 -25.41 -14.84
C LEU A 49 -22.43 -24.12 -15.67
N GLU A 50 -23.51 -24.06 -16.45
CA GLU A 50 -23.89 -22.85 -17.21
C GLU A 50 -24.24 -21.68 -16.30
N ARG A 51 -24.77 -21.97 -15.10
CA ARG A 51 -25.14 -20.97 -14.09
C ARG A 51 -24.03 -20.69 -13.10
N ALA A 52 -22.91 -21.42 -13.20
CA ALA A 52 -21.79 -21.25 -12.28
C ALA A 52 -21.05 -19.92 -12.50
N SER A 53 -20.77 -19.23 -11.42
CA SER A 53 -20.02 -17.98 -11.43
C SER A 53 -18.51 -18.25 -11.53
N ILE A 54 -18.04 -18.56 -12.75
CA ILE A 54 -16.61 -18.74 -13.07
C ILE A 54 -16.20 -17.57 -13.96
N THR A 55 -15.59 -16.54 -13.40
CA THR A 55 -15.39 -15.26 -14.10
C THR A 55 -14.25 -14.45 -13.47
N THR A 56 -14.01 -13.22 -13.95
CA THR A 56 -13.12 -12.26 -13.26
C THR A 56 -13.90 -11.56 -12.15
N LEU A 57 -13.17 -11.03 -11.14
CA LEU A 57 -13.78 -10.30 -10.03
C LEU A 57 -14.67 -9.15 -10.52
N HIS A 58 -14.14 -8.30 -11.39
CA HIS A 58 -14.89 -7.15 -11.92
C HIS A 58 -16.13 -7.57 -12.73
N ALA A 59 -16.03 -8.64 -13.53
CA ALA A 59 -17.21 -9.13 -14.27
C ALA A 59 -18.28 -9.69 -13.31
N PHE A 60 -17.87 -10.39 -12.24
CA PHE A 60 -18.80 -10.80 -11.19
C PHE A 60 -19.46 -9.60 -10.51
N CYS A 61 -18.68 -8.58 -10.10
CA CYS A 61 -19.23 -7.37 -9.48
C CYS A 61 -20.23 -6.68 -10.44
N ALA A 62 -19.90 -6.56 -11.73
CA ALA A 62 -20.80 -5.95 -12.71
C ALA A 62 -22.12 -6.72 -12.87
N ASP A 63 -22.06 -8.05 -12.94
CA ASP A 63 -23.26 -8.90 -13.07
C ASP A 63 -24.08 -8.89 -11.77
N PHE A 64 -23.42 -8.89 -10.62
CA PHE A 64 -24.04 -8.74 -9.31
C PHE A 64 -24.78 -7.41 -9.19
N LEU A 65 -24.14 -6.30 -9.55
CA LEU A 65 -24.75 -4.96 -9.52
C LEU A 65 -25.94 -4.82 -10.48
N ARG A 66 -25.87 -5.41 -11.67
CA ARG A 66 -27.02 -5.44 -12.60
C ARG A 66 -28.19 -6.25 -12.06
N THR A 67 -27.91 -7.30 -11.31
CA THR A 67 -28.96 -8.15 -10.71
C THR A 67 -29.58 -7.48 -9.48
N HIS A 68 -28.78 -6.77 -8.70
CA HIS A 68 -29.17 -6.13 -7.43
C HIS A 68 -29.11 -4.60 -7.50
N PHE A 69 -29.44 -4.03 -8.66
CA PHE A 69 -29.27 -2.62 -8.96
C PHE A 69 -30.02 -1.69 -7.99
N GLU A 70 -31.19 -2.09 -7.52
CA GLU A 70 -31.98 -1.31 -6.54
C GLU A 70 -31.25 -1.20 -5.21
N ALA A 71 -30.74 -2.32 -4.68
CA ALA A 71 -29.99 -2.34 -3.42
C ALA A 71 -28.66 -1.59 -3.51
N ALA A 72 -28.01 -1.68 -4.69
CA ALA A 72 -26.75 -1.01 -4.96
C ALA A 72 -26.90 0.48 -5.32
N GLY A 73 -28.12 0.96 -5.58
CA GLY A 73 -28.38 2.34 -6.00
C GLY A 73 -27.70 2.70 -7.33
N VAL A 74 -27.66 1.76 -8.28
CA VAL A 74 -27.02 1.96 -9.59
C VAL A 74 -28.04 1.83 -10.73
N ASP A 75 -27.78 2.53 -11.85
CA ASP A 75 -28.53 2.30 -13.09
C ASP A 75 -28.18 0.90 -13.63
N PRO A 76 -29.14 -0.04 -13.83
CA PRO A 76 -28.85 -1.36 -14.38
C PRO A 76 -28.22 -1.32 -15.78
N ALA A 77 -28.42 -0.23 -16.54
CA ALA A 77 -27.84 0.00 -17.85
C ALA A 77 -26.43 0.62 -17.79
N PHE A 78 -25.83 0.70 -16.60
CA PHE A 78 -24.50 1.28 -16.48
C PHE A 78 -23.48 0.62 -17.42
N ARG A 79 -22.54 1.44 -17.89
CA ARG A 79 -21.38 0.98 -18.64
C ARG A 79 -20.12 1.04 -17.77
N VAL A 80 -19.20 0.12 -17.99
CA VAL A 80 -17.87 0.20 -17.38
C VAL A 80 -17.06 1.17 -18.22
N LEU A 81 -16.57 2.24 -17.58
CA LEU A 81 -15.72 3.24 -18.22
C LEU A 81 -14.34 2.64 -18.49
N ASP A 82 -13.78 2.94 -19.64
CA ASP A 82 -12.38 2.68 -19.88
C ASP A 82 -11.48 3.67 -19.13
N ASP A 83 -10.21 3.31 -18.95
CA ASP A 83 -9.27 4.10 -18.17
C ASP A 83 -9.02 5.51 -18.75
N ALA A 84 -9.16 5.70 -20.06
CA ALA A 84 -8.94 6.99 -20.71
C ALA A 84 -10.11 7.93 -20.41
N ILE A 85 -11.34 7.45 -20.51
CA ILE A 85 -12.55 8.22 -20.18
C ILE A 85 -12.57 8.53 -18.67
N ALA A 86 -12.32 7.54 -17.83
CA ALA A 86 -12.27 7.74 -16.38
C ALA A 86 -11.21 8.80 -16.00
N ARG A 87 -10.04 8.75 -16.64
CA ARG A 87 -8.98 9.72 -16.43
C ARG A 87 -9.41 11.14 -16.85
N GLN A 88 -10.03 11.28 -18.01
CA GLN A 88 -10.52 12.58 -18.48
C GLN A 88 -11.53 13.18 -17.50
N LEU A 89 -12.52 12.39 -17.05
CA LEU A 89 -13.53 12.86 -16.09
C LEU A 89 -12.92 13.26 -14.74
N LEU A 90 -11.91 12.52 -14.27
CA LEU A 90 -11.18 12.87 -13.07
C LEU A 90 -10.39 14.18 -13.25
N ASP A 91 -9.71 14.36 -14.39
CA ASP A 91 -8.97 15.57 -14.68
C ASP A 91 -9.89 16.80 -14.72
N GLU A 92 -11.07 16.69 -15.35
CA GLU A 92 -12.08 17.75 -15.35
C GLU A 92 -12.61 18.04 -13.93
N ALA A 93 -12.90 17.03 -13.14
CA ALA A 93 -13.37 17.19 -11.77
C ALA A 93 -12.32 17.86 -10.86
N LEU A 94 -11.06 17.52 -11.04
CA LEU A 94 -9.93 18.14 -10.33
C LEU A 94 -9.79 19.61 -10.69
N ASP A 95 -9.85 19.95 -12.00
CA ASP A 95 -9.72 21.33 -12.46
C ASP A 95 -10.88 22.20 -11.94
N GLU A 96 -12.12 21.73 -11.99
CA GLU A 96 -13.28 22.43 -11.43
C GLU A 96 -13.22 22.61 -9.91
N ALA A 97 -12.76 21.58 -9.18
CA ALA A 97 -12.63 21.67 -7.73
C ALA A 97 -11.54 22.67 -7.32
N LEU A 98 -10.41 22.67 -8.03
CA LEU A 98 -9.33 23.62 -7.80
C LEU A 98 -9.74 25.05 -8.14
N GLU A 99 -10.40 25.28 -9.29
CA GLU A 99 -10.90 26.59 -9.69
C GLU A 99 -11.86 27.15 -8.63
N ALA A 100 -12.84 26.36 -8.21
CA ALA A 100 -13.78 26.76 -7.16
C ALA A 100 -13.09 27.05 -5.82
N ALA A 101 -12.08 26.28 -5.44
CA ALA A 101 -11.32 26.49 -4.23
C ALA A 101 -10.47 27.79 -4.29
N TYR A 102 -9.83 28.07 -5.42
CA TYR A 102 -9.07 29.31 -5.62
C TYR A 102 -9.97 30.54 -5.71
N GLU A 103 -11.16 30.43 -6.31
CA GLU A 103 -12.15 31.51 -6.33
C GLU A 103 -12.70 31.82 -4.93
N ALA A 104 -12.96 30.77 -4.14
CA ALA A 104 -13.39 30.95 -2.75
C ALA A 104 -12.29 31.57 -1.87
N GLY A 105 -11.03 31.34 -2.24
CA GLY A 105 -9.86 31.81 -1.51
C GLY A 105 -9.67 31.07 -0.19
N GLY A 106 -8.67 31.49 0.56
CA GLY A 106 -8.37 30.95 1.89
C GLY A 106 -6.88 30.99 2.17
N GLU A 107 -6.51 31.34 3.39
CA GLU A 107 -5.10 31.44 3.80
C GLU A 107 -4.44 30.07 3.79
N GLU A 108 -5.17 29.03 4.18
CA GLU A 108 -4.69 27.65 4.22
C GLU A 108 -4.38 27.11 2.83
N LEU A 109 -5.23 27.41 1.83
CA LEU A 109 -4.98 27.03 0.43
C LEU A 109 -3.75 27.75 -0.12
N LEU A 110 -3.60 29.04 0.18
CA LEU A 110 -2.42 29.80 -0.19
C LEU A 110 -1.15 29.26 0.48
N ARG A 111 -1.22 28.78 1.71
CA ARG A 111 -0.08 28.13 2.39
C ARG A 111 0.28 26.79 1.74
N LEU A 112 -0.71 25.98 1.34
CA LEU A 112 -0.46 24.75 0.57
C LEU A 112 0.27 25.03 -0.73
N ASP A 113 -0.10 26.12 -1.40
CA ASP A 113 0.50 26.56 -2.67
C ASP A 113 1.87 27.22 -2.47
N TYR A 114 2.06 27.88 -1.33
CA TYR A 114 3.28 28.61 -1.04
C TYR A 114 4.50 27.70 -0.90
N GLY A 115 5.42 27.77 -1.85
CA GLY A 115 6.63 26.97 -1.91
C GLY A 115 6.53 25.65 -2.66
N ARG A 116 5.34 25.24 -3.08
CA ARG A 116 5.13 24.04 -3.91
C ARG A 116 4.56 24.37 -5.30
N GLY A 117 3.64 25.32 -5.38
CA GLY A 117 2.96 25.74 -6.59
C GLY A 117 1.66 24.94 -6.89
N PRO A 118 0.76 25.52 -7.72
CA PRO A 118 -0.55 24.93 -8.00
C PRO A 118 -0.49 23.50 -8.57
N LYS A 119 0.56 23.18 -9.32
CA LYS A 119 0.77 21.84 -9.88
C LYS A 119 0.95 20.77 -8.79
N ASP A 120 1.63 21.14 -7.71
CA ASP A 120 1.87 20.21 -6.60
C ASP A 120 0.60 20.01 -5.77
N VAL A 121 -0.20 21.07 -5.54
CA VAL A 121 -1.52 20.98 -4.89
C VAL A 121 -2.44 20.06 -5.69
N ARG A 122 -2.49 20.22 -7.03
CA ARG A 122 -3.26 19.34 -7.92
C ARG A 122 -2.82 17.88 -7.80
N ALA A 123 -1.53 17.63 -7.84
CA ALA A 123 -0.99 16.27 -7.75
C ALA A 123 -1.28 15.61 -6.39
N LEU A 124 -1.20 16.38 -5.28
CA LEU A 124 -1.56 15.92 -3.95
C LEU A 124 -3.05 15.61 -3.85
N THR A 125 -3.91 16.47 -4.41
CA THR A 125 -5.36 16.27 -4.45
C THR A 125 -5.71 15.02 -5.23
N GLU A 126 -5.15 14.83 -6.43
CA GLU A 126 -5.33 13.63 -7.25
C GLU A 126 -4.90 12.34 -6.50
N ALA A 127 -3.73 12.39 -5.85
CA ALA A 127 -3.25 11.25 -5.08
C ALA A 127 -4.19 10.92 -3.91
N LEU A 128 -4.74 11.95 -3.26
CA LEU A 128 -5.68 11.76 -2.15
C LEU A 128 -7.04 11.25 -2.64
N VAL A 129 -7.56 11.75 -3.77
CA VAL A 129 -8.79 11.21 -4.40
C VAL A 129 -8.66 9.72 -4.65
N LYS A 130 -7.55 9.25 -5.22
CA LYS A 130 -7.29 7.82 -5.44
C LYS A 130 -7.29 7.01 -4.14
N VAL A 131 -6.74 7.55 -3.06
CA VAL A 131 -6.79 6.90 -1.74
C VAL A 131 -8.23 6.85 -1.21
N LEU A 132 -9.02 7.91 -1.41
CA LEU A 132 -10.42 7.97 -0.96
C LEU A 132 -11.32 6.98 -1.71
N GLU A 133 -11.10 6.78 -3.02
CA GLU A 133 -11.82 5.79 -3.82
C GLU A 133 -11.71 4.35 -3.28
N GLU A 134 -10.57 4.02 -2.67
CA GLU A 134 -10.31 2.70 -2.09
C GLU A 134 -10.87 2.55 -0.65
N ARG A 135 -11.45 3.61 -0.07
CA ARG A 135 -11.93 3.59 1.33
C ARG A 135 -13.44 3.37 1.40
N PRO A 136 -13.90 2.45 2.26
CA PRO A 136 -15.35 2.23 2.45
C PRO A 136 -16.06 3.43 3.08
N GLU A 137 -15.37 4.17 3.97
CA GLU A 137 -15.89 5.33 4.69
C GLU A 137 -14.89 6.50 4.53
N PRO A 138 -14.79 7.13 3.33
CA PRO A 138 -13.75 8.10 3.02
C PRO A 138 -13.80 9.34 3.93
N GLU A 139 -14.98 9.84 4.25
CA GLU A 139 -15.15 11.01 5.12
C GLU A 139 -14.64 10.73 6.54
N LYS A 140 -15.00 9.60 7.11
CA LYS A 140 -14.54 9.18 8.43
C LYS A 140 -13.03 8.98 8.46
N TRP A 141 -12.52 8.25 7.46
CA TRP A 141 -11.07 8.04 7.32
C TRP A 141 -10.32 9.37 7.22
N LEU A 142 -10.83 10.33 6.44
CA LEU A 142 -10.22 11.64 6.26
C LEU A 142 -10.23 12.45 7.56
N ALA A 143 -11.36 12.46 8.28
CA ALA A 143 -11.46 13.13 9.57
C ALA A 143 -10.44 12.58 10.58
N GLU A 144 -10.29 11.25 10.60
CA GLU A 144 -9.26 10.60 11.41
C GLU A 144 -7.85 10.90 10.89
N ALA A 145 -7.64 10.93 9.56
CA ALA A 145 -6.35 11.18 8.94
C ALA A 145 -5.83 12.60 9.19
N CYS A 146 -6.69 13.60 9.17
CA CYS A 146 -6.32 15.01 9.42
C CYS A 146 -6.20 15.34 10.91
N GLY A 147 -6.77 14.54 11.81
CA GLY A 147 -6.75 14.80 13.23
C GLY A 147 -5.35 14.58 13.84
N CYS A 148 -4.85 15.54 14.60
CA CYS A 148 -3.56 15.49 15.29
C CYS A 148 -3.75 15.36 16.82
N GLY A 149 -4.39 14.26 17.27
CA GLY A 149 -4.52 13.93 18.69
C GLY A 149 -3.26 13.27 19.26
N PRO A 150 -3.06 13.32 20.61
CA PRO A 150 -1.89 12.73 21.27
C PRO A 150 -1.77 11.22 21.04
N GLU A 151 -2.89 10.51 20.87
CA GLU A 151 -2.93 9.08 20.54
C GLU A 151 -2.27 8.80 19.18
N ARG A 152 -2.45 9.68 18.21
CA ARG A 152 -1.85 9.57 16.89
C ARG A 152 -0.34 9.76 16.94
N LEU A 153 0.15 10.70 17.75
CA LEU A 153 1.58 10.84 17.99
C LEU A 153 2.19 9.53 18.52
N ALA A 154 1.54 8.91 19.51
CA ALA A 154 2.00 7.65 20.08
C ALA A 154 2.05 6.52 19.03
N LEU A 155 1.02 6.45 18.17
CA LEU A 155 0.99 5.50 17.06
C LEU A 155 2.14 5.73 16.08
N TRP A 156 2.38 6.95 15.65
CA TRP A 156 3.44 7.28 14.70
C TRP A 156 4.82 7.07 15.28
N ALA A 157 5.06 7.54 16.50
CA ALA A 157 6.31 7.28 17.20
C ALA A 157 6.58 5.77 17.33
N GLY A 158 5.53 4.99 17.66
CA GLY A 158 5.61 3.52 17.71
C GLY A 158 5.90 2.89 16.35
N GLU A 159 5.30 3.36 15.25
CA GLU A 159 5.58 2.83 13.90
C GLU A 159 6.99 3.19 13.43
N LEU A 160 7.45 4.42 13.67
CA LEU A 160 8.81 4.84 13.34
C LEU A 160 9.84 4.04 14.13
N THR A 161 9.61 3.83 15.43
CA THR A 161 10.46 3.01 16.29
C THR A 161 10.52 1.56 15.76
N ARG A 162 9.39 0.96 15.42
CA ARG A 162 9.35 -0.38 14.81
C ARG A 162 10.07 -0.44 13.46
N GLY A 163 9.90 0.61 12.63
CA GLY A 163 10.62 0.76 11.37
C GLY A 163 12.13 0.77 11.56
N ALA A 164 12.61 1.63 12.44
CA ALA A 164 14.02 1.74 12.78
C ALA A 164 14.60 0.43 13.33
N LYS A 165 13.88 -0.26 14.23
CA LYS A 165 14.30 -1.58 14.74
C LYS A 165 14.40 -2.63 13.63
N ARG A 166 13.50 -2.62 12.64
CA ARG A 166 13.64 -3.49 11.47
C ARG A 166 14.90 -3.20 10.68
N ASP A 167 15.28 -1.94 10.53
CA ASP A 167 16.50 -1.55 9.81
C ASP A 167 17.76 -1.86 10.62
N VAL A 168 17.73 -1.71 11.94
CA VAL A 168 18.78 -2.20 12.85
C VAL A 168 18.96 -3.73 12.72
N ALA A 169 17.86 -4.50 12.68
CA ALA A 169 17.92 -5.94 12.50
C ALA A 169 18.49 -6.35 11.13
N LYS A 170 18.16 -5.62 10.05
CA LYS A 170 18.76 -5.82 8.72
C LYS A 170 20.27 -5.56 8.74
N ALA A 171 20.68 -4.43 9.34
CA ALA A 171 22.09 -4.09 9.49
C ALA A 171 22.84 -5.19 10.28
N ARG A 172 22.25 -5.66 11.37
CA ARG A 172 22.80 -6.74 12.19
C ARG A 172 22.96 -8.04 11.38
N THR A 173 21.96 -8.41 10.60
CA THR A 173 22.03 -9.60 9.72
C THR A 173 23.18 -9.49 8.72
N SER A 174 23.35 -8.34 8.08
CA SER A 174 24.45 -8.08 7.14
C SER A 174 25.82 -8.20 7.81
N LEU A 175 25.98 -7.68 9.04
CA LEU A 175 27.22 -7.79 9.80
C LEU A 175 27.52 -9.21 10.27
N LEU A 176 26.50 -9.96 10.70
CA LEU A 176 26.66 -11.39 11.04
C LEU A 176 27.11 -12.21 9.84
N GLN A 177 26.52 -11.96 8.67
CA GLN A 177 26.97 -12.60 7.43
C GLN A 177 28.41 -12.26 7.10
N ALA A 178 28.80 -10.97 7.21
CA ALA A 178 30.18 -10.54 6.99
C ALA A 178 31.15 -11.20 7.97
N ARG A 179 30.78 -11.34 9.24
CA ARG A 179 31.59 -11.99 10.29
C ARG A 179 31.78 -13.48 10.06
N ALA A 180 30.74 -14.15 9.52
CA ALA A 180 30.75 -15.60 9.28
C ALA A 180 31.47 -16.01 7.99
N LEU A 181 31.89 -15.07 7.16
CA LEU A 181 32.58 -15.36 5.90
C LEU A 181 33.92 -16.07 6.17
N PRO A 182 34.21 -17.22 5.53
CA PRO A 182 35.53 -17.78 5.49
C PRO A 182 36.53 -16.76 4.91
N GLY A 183 37.66 -16.53 5.60
CA GLY A 183 38.63 -15.52 5.16
C GLY A 183 38.32 -14.07 5.57
N CYS A 184 37.32 -13.84 6.44
CA CYS A 184 37.09 -12.52 7.00
C CYS A 184 38.33 -12.01 7.74
N PRO A 185 38.95 -10.87 7.29
CA PRO A 185 40.18 -10.38 7.89
C PRO A 185 40.02 -10.07 9.37
N PRO A 186 41.00 -10.40 10.26
CA PRO A 186 40.86 -10.22 11.70
C PRO A 186 40.54 -8.79 12.15
N HIS A 187 41.08 -7.79 11.44
CA HIS A 187 40.85 -6.36 11.75
C HIS A 187 39.40 -5.93 11.36
N TYR A 188 38.80 -6.55 10.34
CA TYR A 188 37.38 -6.36 10.03
C TYR A 188 36.50 -7.10 11.03
N ALA A 189 36.87 -8.32 11.41
CA ALA A 189 36.14 -9.09 12.41
C ALA A 189 36.02 -8.32 13.73
N ALA A 190 37.13 -7.75 14.22
CA ALA A 190 37.13 -6.95 15.46
C ALA A 190 36.29 -5.67 15.34
N ALA A 191 36.26 -5.03 14.16
CA ALA A 191 35.43 -3.86 13.91
C ALA A 191 33.93 -4.26 13.87
N ILE A 192 33.61 -5.38 13.20
CA ILE A 192 32.25 -5.89 13.11
C ILE A 192 31.67 -6.26 14.51
N GLU A 193 32.48 -6.84 15.39
CA GLU A 193 32.06 -7.16 16.75
C GLU A 193 31.65 -5.90 17.54
N LYS A 194 32.40 -4.81 17.39
CA LYS A 194 32.03 -3.51 17.98
C LYS A 194 30.76 -2.94 17.36
N ASP A 195 30.62 -3.07 16.05
CA ASP A 195 29.42 -2.61 15.34
C ASP A 195 28.18 -3.43 15.76
N LEU A 196 28.34 -4.75 15.96
CA LEU A 196 27.26 -5.61 16.45
C LEU A 196 26.84 -5.24 17.88
N ALA A 197 27.79 -5.00 18.79
CA ALA A 197 27.47 -4.55 20.15
C ALA A 197 26.68 -3.24 20.14
N MET A 198 27.09 -2.26 19.32
CA MET A 198 26.33 -1.00 19.11
C MET A 198 24.92 -1.26 18.59
N LEU A 199 24.74 -2.16 17.61
CA LEU A 199 23.42 -2.50 17.08
C LEU A 199 22.54 -3.22 18.11
N ASP A 200 23.13 -4.04 18.98
CA ASP A 200 22.40 -4.72 20.08
C ASP A 200 21.94 -3.69 21.13
N GLU A 201 22.74 -2.66 21.42
CA GLU A 201 22.35 -1.52 22.28
C GLU A 201 21.17 -0.75 21.65
N LEU A 202 21.22 -0.42 20.35
CA LEU A 202 20.12 0.24 19.64
C LEU A 202 18.84 -0.61 19.66
N ALA A 203 18.95 -1.92 19.44
CA ALA A 203 17.82 -2.84 19.43
C ALA A 203 17.11 -2.94 20.80
N ALA A 204 17.80 -2.67 21.89
CA ALA A 204 17.27 -2.69 23.25
C ALA A 204 16.44 -1.44 23.61
N ILE A 205 16.51 -0.37 22.79
CA ILE A 205 15.77 0.87 23.05
C ILE A 205 14.36 0.75 22.46
N ASP A 206 13.33 0.88 23.30
CA ASP A 206 11.92 0.75 22.90
C ASP A 206 11.20 2.08 22.68
N GLU A 207 11.76 3.17 23.19
CA GLU A 207 11.17 4.51 23.11
C GLU A 207 11.74 5.30 21.94
N TYR A 208 10.89 6.10 21.27
CA TYR A 208 11.26 6.89 20.09
C TYR A 208 12.40 7.87 20.35
N ASP A 209 12.27 8.77 21.33
CA ASP A 209 13.25 9.85 21.56
C ASP A 209 14.64 9.35 21.95
N PRO A 210 14.78 8.36 22.87
CA PRO A 210 16.07 7.74 23.14
C PRO A 210 16.68 7.04 21.92
N LEU A 211 15.87 6.31 21.13
CA LEU A 211 16.34 5.63 19.92
C LEU A 211 16.80 6.63 18.85
N ALA A 212 16.02 7.68 18.59
CA ALA A 212 16.37 8.72 17.63
C ALA A 212 17.70 9.38 17.97
N ARG A 213 17.91 9.75 19.25
CA ARG A 213 19.18 10.30 19.73
C ARG A 213 20.34 9.33 19.57
N ALA A 214 20.15 8.06 19.98
CA ALA A 214 21.20 7.07 19.87
C ALA A 214 21.56 6.80 18.39
N MET A 215 20.58 6.77 17.48
CA MET A 215 20.82 6.59 16.04
C MET A 215 21.55 7.77 15.40
N ALA A 216 21.30 9.00 15.83
CA ALA A 216 22.02 10.19 15.36
C ALA A 216 23.52 10.14 15.73
N GLU A 217 23.87 9.49 16.83
CA GLU A 217 25.23 9.36 17.33
C GLU A 217 25.99 8.12 16.82
N VAL A 218 25.32 7.26 16.01
CA VAL A 218 25.91 6.03 15.47
C VAL A 218 27.21 6.31 14.71
N ARG A 219 28.24 5.60 15.09
CA ARG A 219 29.55 5.61 14.40
C ARG A 219 30.08 4.19 14.27
N PHE A 220 30.20 3.73 13.04
CA PHE A 220 30.82 2.43 12.77
C PHE A 220 32.31 2.46 13.11
N ALA A 221 32.78 1.39 13.75
CA ALA A 221 34.17 1.24 14.13
C ALA A 221 35.10 1.27 12.91
N ARG A 222 36.29 1.87 13.04
CA ARG A 222 37.31 1.81 12.01
C ARG A 222 37.92 0.41 11.96
N ALA A 223 37.91 -0.26 10.78
CA ALA A 223 38.75 -1.42 10.59
C ALA A 223 40.21 -0.94 10.56
N ALA A 224 40.96 -1.18 11.63
CA ALA A 224 42.39 -0.86 11.68
C ALA A 224 43.10 -1.62 10.55
N GLY A 225 44.04 -0.97 9.87
CA GLY A 225 44.76 -1.58 8.75
C GLY A 225 45.42 -2.90 9.15
N GLY A 226 45.18 -3.95 8.35
CA GLY A 226 45.84 -5.25 8.53
C GLY A 226 47.35 -5.14 8.43
N ARG A 227 48.08 -6.02 9.09
CA ARG A 227 49.53 -6.10 8.91
C ARG A 227 49.82 -6.52 7.49
N LYS A 228 50.76 -5.86 6.80
CA LYS A 228 51.16 -6.13 5.41
C LYS A 228 51.60 -7.59 5.15
N SER A 229 51.87 -8.38 6.22
CA SER A 229 52.32 -9.74 6.17
C SER A 229 51.26 -10.83 6.22
N GLU A 230 49.96 -10.47 6.40
CA GLU A 230 48.88 -11.43 6.47
C GLU A 230 48.30 -11.64 5.05
N PRO A 231 48.24 -12.89 4.54
CA PRO A 231 47.54 -13.14 3.28
C PRO A 231 46.06 -12.82 3.44
N VAL A 232 45.57 -11.91 2.61
CA VAL A 232 44.17 -11.50 2.60
C VAL A 232 43.52 -12.09 1.37
N ASP A 233 42.42 -12.82 1.56
CA ASP A 233 41.55 -13.22 0.46
C ASP A 233 40.80 -11.95 -0.03
N GLU A 234 41.17 -11.46 -1.20
CA GLU A 234 40.62 -10.24 -1.80
C GLU A 234 39.11 -10.37 -2.04
N GLY A 235 38.60 -11.53 -2.44
CA GLY A 235 37.17 -11.77 -2.66
C GLY A 235 36.37 -11.74 -1.37
N ALA A 236 36.93 -12.35 -0.30
CA ALA A 236 36.32 -12.28 1.03
C ALA A 236 36.32 -10.82 1.56
N LEU A 237 37.44 -10.11 1.39
CA LEU A 237 37.56 -8.71 1.81
C LEU A 237 36.53 -7.80 1.12
N GLU A 238 36.36 -7.94 -0.19
CA GLU A 238 35.38 -7.15 -0.95
C GLU A 238 33.95 -7.44 -0.50
N THR A 239 33.63 -8.72 -0.29
CA THR A 239 32.32 -9.13 0.21
C THR A 239 32.04 -8.58 1.63
N VAL A 240 33.04 -8.64 2.52
CA VAL A 240 32.93 -8.05 3.88
C VAL A 240 32.69 -6.55 3.81
N LYS A 241 33.42 -5.82 2.98
CA LYS A 241 33.23 -4.37 2.75
C LYS A 241 31.80 -4.07 2.27
N ARG A 242 31.32 -4.80 1.26
CA ARG A 242 29.98 -4.63 0.69
C ARG A 242 28.89 -4.88 1.72
N LEU A 243 28.97 -5.96 2.49
CA LEU A 243 28.00 -6.26 3.56
C LEU A 243 28.01 -5.22 4.67
N ARG A 244 29.18 -4.73 5.03
CA ARG A 244 29.31 -3.67 6.03
C ARG A 244 28.76 -2.32 5.54
N GLU A 245 28.94 -2.00 4.26
CA GLU A 245 28.33 -0.81 3.66
C GLU A 245 26.81 -0.95 3.58
N SER A 246 26.29 -2.14 3.22
CA SER A 246 24.85 -2.43 3.29
C SER A 246 24.26 -2.23 4.67
N ALA A 247 25.01 -2.58 5.73
CA ALA A 247 24.56 -2.34 7.12
C ALA A 247 24.50 -0.84 7.44
N LYS A 248 25.48 -0.06 6.99
CA LYS A 248 25.46 1.41 7.15
C LYS A 248 24.30 2.06 6.41
N ASP A 249 24.06 1.62 5.18
CA ASP A 249 22.97 2.14 4.35
C ASP A 249 21.60 1.81 4.92
N ALA A 250 21.43 0.64 5.55
CA ALA A 250 20.20 0.30 6.24
C ALA A 250 19.90 1.29 7.38
N LEU A 251 20.90 1.66 8.17
CA LEU A 251 20.72 2.65 9.24
C LEU A 251 20.51 4.09 8.73
N LYS A 252 21.19 4.48 7.64
CA LYS A 252 20.96 5.80 7.03
C LYS A 252 19.55 5.97 6.47
N LYS A 253 18.92 4.89 6.04
CA LYS A 253 17.55 4.86 5.51
C LYS A 253 16.50 4.82 6.61
N ALA A 254 16.87 4.55 7.85
CA ALA A 254 15.95 4.55 8.96
C ALA A 254 15.29 5.93 9.09
N ALA A 255 14.01 5.99 8.74
CA ALA A 255 13.23 7.23 8.75
C ALA A 255 12.87 7.59 10.19
N LEU A 256 13.80 8.20 10.89
CA LEU A 256 13.55 8.84 12.18
C LEU A 256 13.38 10.34 11.96
N MET A 257 12.49 10.94 12.75
CA MET A 257 12.34 12.38 12.76
C MET A 257 13.62 13.00 13.37
N ASP A 258 14.10 14.10 12.77
CA ASP A 258 15.29 14.82 13.26
C ASP A 258 15.03 15.59 14.57
N HIS A 259 13.77 15.56 15.05
CA HIS A 259 13.31 16.31 16.22
C HIS A 259 12.72 15.39 17.28
N PRO A 260 12.70 15.83 18.57
CA PRO A 260 11.95 15.13 19.61
C PRO A 260 10.47 14.95 19.22
N ALA A 261 9.85 13.87 19.67
CA ALA A 261 8.45 13.55 19.36
C ALA A 261 7.49 14.71 19.67
N ALA A 262 7.73 15.43 20.76
CA ALA A 262 6.90 16.58 21.15
C ALA A 262 6.99 17.76 20.13
N GLN A 263 8.18 18.03 19.59
CA GLN A 263 8.35 19.08 18.57
C GLN A 263 7.70 18.66 17.25
N ALA A 264 7.95 17.45 16.78
CA ALA A 264 7.31 16.90 15.58
C ALA A 264 5.79 16.93 15.67
N PHE A 265 5.23 16.69 16.87
CA PHE A 265 3.80 16.80 17.11
C PHE A 265 3.29 18.24 17.03
N ALA A 266 4.04 19.21 17.58
CA ALA A 266 3.69 20.62 17.45
C ALA A 266 3.66 21.06 15.98
N ASP A 267 4.65 20.64 15.19
CA ASP A 267 4.73 20.95 13.75
C ASP A 267 3.58 20.29 12.97
N MET A 268 3.23 19.05 13.28
CA MET A 268 2.07 18.38 12.70
C MET A 268 0.75 19.07 13.02
N ARG A 269 0.57 19.52 14.27
CA ARG A 269 -0.62 20.30 14.66
C ARG A 269 -0.70 21.62 13.94
N ALA A 270 0.43 22.26 13.70
CA ALA A 270 0.47 23.49 12.93
C ALA A 270 0.04 23.31 11.47
N LEU A 271 0.22 22.11 10.90
CA LEU A 271 -0.20 21.76 9.54
C LEU A 271 -1.64 21.22 9.45
N GLU A 272 -2.32 21.01 10.58
CA GLU A 272 -3.68 20.44 10.58
C GLU A 272 -4.69 21.25 9.75
N PRO A 273 -4.72 22.61 9.77
CA PRO A 273 -5.63 23.39 8.94
C PRO A 273 -5.42 23.15 7.44
N GLU A 274 -4.15 23.14 6.99
CA GLU A 274 -3.79 22.89 5.59
C GLU A 274 -4.15 21.45 5.16
N LEU A 275 -3.95 20.46 6.03
CA LEU A 275 -4.36 19.08 5.77
C LEU A 275 -5.87 18.94 5.65
N ARG A 276 -6.65 19.66 6.47
CA ARG A 276 -8.12 19.70 6.39
C ARG A 276 -8.57 20.35 5.09
N THR A 277 -7.92 21.44 4.67
CA THR A 277 -8.20 22.12 3.40
C THR A 277 -7.90 21.20 2.21
N LEU A 278 -6.76 20.51 2.21
CA LEU A 278 -6.45 19.51 1.18
C LEU A 278 -7.47 18.36 1.16
N GLY A 279 -7.88 17.90 2.34
CA GLY A 279 -8.91 16.88 2.48
C GLY A 279 -10.26 17.32 1.92
N ALA A 280 -10.70 18.54 2.25
CA ALA A 280 -11.95 19.11 1.72
C ALA A 280 -11.90 19.26 0.18
N LEU A 281 -10.77 19.70 -0.35
CA LEU A 281 -10.55 19.79 -1.79
C LEU A 281 -10.63 18.44 -2.49
N ALA A 282 -10.01 17.40 -1.90
CA ALA A 282 -10.07 16.05 -2.44
C ALA A 282 -11.49 15.46 -2.37
N MET A 283 -12.25 15.74 -1.32
CA MET A 283 -13.65 15.32 -1.20
C MET A 283 -14.54 16.03 -2.24
N ASP A 284 -14.33 17.33 -2.49
CA ASP A 284 -15.08 18.05 -3.54
C ASP A 284 -14.75 17.50 -4.94
N ALA A 285 -13.47 17.27 -5.23
CA ALA A 285 -13.04 16.66 -6.49
C ALA A 285 -13.63 15.24 -6.66
N SER A 286 -13.63 14.43 -5.60
CA SER A 286 -14.23 13.09 -5.62
C SER A 286 -15.74 13.15 -5.89
N ARG A 287 -16.47 14.05 -5.24
CA ARG A 287 -17.90 14.27 -5.47
C ARG A 287 -18.19 14.67 -6.91
N ARG A 288 -17.45 15.64 -7.47
CA ARG A 288 -17.60 16.06 -8.87
C ARG A 288 -17.29 14.93 -9.84
N PHE A 289 -16.30 14.12 -9.54
CA PHE A 289 -15.97 12.94 -10.34
C PHE A 289 -17.12 11.92 -10.34
N GLU A 290 -17.73 11.65 -9.18
CA GLU A 290 -18.94 10.79 -9.10
C GLU A 290 -20.11 11.36 -9.90
N GLU A 291 -20.35 12.68 -9.85
CA GLU A 291 -21.40 13.35 -10.61
C GLU A 291 -21.16 13.21 -12.12
N LYS A 292 -19.93 13.45 -12.60
CA LYS A 292 -19.57 13.28 -14.02
C LYS A 292 -19.69 11.83 -14.50
N LYS A 293 -19.33 10.85 -13.67
CA LYS A 293 -19.56 9.44 -13.97
C LYS A 293 -21.06 9.10 -14.06
N ALA A 294 -21.85 9.64 -13.13
CA ALA A 294 -23.29 9.41 -13.11
C ALA A 294 -23.99 10.01 -14.35
N GLU A 295 -23.60 11.21 -14.80
CA GLU A 295 -24.11 11.82 -16.05
C GLU A 295 -23.90 10.92 -17.28
N GLN A 296 -22.85 10.11 -17.26
CA GLN A 296 -22.56 9.16 -18.33
C GLN A 296 -23.10 7.74 -18.06
N SER A 297 -23.87 7.52 -16.99
CA SER A 297 -24.25 6.19 -16.49
C SER A 297 -23.04 5.25 -16.44
N GLY A 298 -21.88 5.78 -15.99
CA GLY A 298 -20.58 5.13 -16.02
C GLY A 298 -20.10 4.71 -14.63
N LEU A 299 -19.47 3.55 -14.54
CA LEU A 299 -18.79 3.06 -13.35
C LEU A 299 -17.34 2.68 -13.68
N THR A 300 -16.40 3.04 -12.81
CA THR A 300 -15.03 2.54 -12.89
C THR A 300 -14.92 1.13 -12.30
N TYR A 301 -13.77 0.48 -12.46
CA TYR A 301 -13.51 -0.80 -11.80
C TYR A 301 -13.55 -0.70 -10.27
N ALA A 302 -13.05 0.39 -9.70
CA ALA A 302 -13.13 0.66 -8.27
C ALA A 302 -14.58 0.82 -7.79
N ASP A 303 -15.43 1.48 -8.58
CA ASP A 303 -16.85 1.60 -8.27
C ASP A 303 -17.57 0.25 -8.26
N LEU A 304 -17.24 -0.65 -9.20
CA LEU A 304 -17.84 -1.99 -9.23
C LEU A 304 -17.58 -2.74 -7.93
N GLU A 305 -16.34 -2.71 -7.43
CA GLU A 305 -15.96 -3.39 -6.20
C GLU A 305 -16.60 -2.74 -4.98
N ARG A 306 -16.52 -1.42 -4.86
CA ARG A 306 -17.06 -0.65 -3.74
C ARG A 306 -18.58 -0.83 -3.63
N ARG A 307 -19.32 -0.58 -4.73
CA ARG A 307 -20.79 -0.67 -4.72
C ARG A 307 -21.28 -2.11 -4.55
N ALA A 308 -20.57 -3.12 -5.06
CA ALA A 308 -20.89 -4.51 -4.79
C ALA A 308 -20.69 -4.85 -3.30
N LEU A 309 -19.62 -4.36 -2.68
CA LEU A 309 -19.37 -4.54 -1.24
C LEU A 309 -20.44 -3.85 -0.39
N ASP A 310 -20.85 -2.63 -0.74
CA ASP A 310 -21.87 -1.88 -0.03
C ASP A 310 -23.24 -2.55 -0.13
N ALA A 311 -23.59 -3.10 -1.30
CA ALA A 311 -24.84 -3.84 -1.49
C ALA A 311 -24.87 -5.21 -0.79
N LEU A 312 -23.70 -5.73 -0.36
CA LEU A 312 -23.60 -6.98 0.41
C LEU A 312 -23.69 -6.76 1.93
N ARG A 313 -23.61 -5.52 2.40
CA ARG A 313 -23.71 -5.16 3.83
C ARG A 313 -25.16 -4.89 4.24
#